data_3741e47345c8334e12eb1e2ee34ea710
#
_entry.id   3741e47345c8334e12eb1e2ee34ea710
#
_cell.length_a   1.000
_cell.length_b   1.000
_cell.length_c   1.000
_cell.angle_alpha   90.00
_cell.angle_beta   90.00
_cell.angle_gamma   90.00
#
_symmetry.space_group_name_H-M   'P 1'
#
loop_
_entity.id
_entity.type
_entity.pdbx_description
1 polymer ?
#
loop_
_entity_poly.entity_id
_entity_poly.type
_entity_poly.pdbx_seq_one_letter_code
_entity_poly.pdbx_strand_id
1 'polypeptide(L)'
;VHVHLDLPMFGTVSSDDHYTGTKAAAYGATTTVIDFVSQDSDELSACIRDLRQKADRRVAVDYGLHMNITHWTDAIGEQIPGLIDLGVSSIKVFTAYNDRLRLQDSDIFRVMRIAGEHGLLTMLHAENGDLIDLLVKEALSVGHTEPIWHARTRPAWGAVEAVMRGAAIAAEANAPLYIVHMNVAGEVDMLEYARSKGLVVVGETCPQYLFFTESDLEKVDAAKWICSPPLRKPEDNHRIWRGLKNGTIQVLATDHCPFYYDGTKPIA
;
A
#
# COMPACT_ATOMS: atom_id res chain seq x y z
N VAL A 1 1.39 -10.90 -3.78
CA VAL A 1 2.25 -10.40 -2.70
C VAL A 1 1.63 -9.21 -1.95
N HIS A 2 0.37 -8.82 -2.25
CA HIS A 2 -0.30 -7.68 -1.64
C HIS A 2 -1.81 -7.93 -1.61
N VAL A 3 -2.32 -8.29 -0.43
CA VAL A 3 -3.75 -8.53 -0.16
C VAL A 3 -4.10 -8.03 1.24
N HIS A 4 -5.38 -7.73 1.47
CA HIS A 4 -5.92 -7.31 2.75
C HIS A 4 -7.18 -8.11 3.06
N LEU A 5 -7.01 -9.21 3.79
CA LEU A 5 -8.09 -10.14 4.14
C LEU A 5 -8.58 -9.89 5.56
N ASP A 6 -9.91 -9.93 5.75
CA ASP A 6 -10.55 -9.68 7.05
C ASP A 6 -10.06 -8.38 7.71
N LEU A 7 -9.79 -7.34 6.89
CA LEU A 7 -9.23 -6.07 7.34
C LEU A 7 -10.34 -5.13 7.86
N PRO A 8 -10.34 -4.79 9.17
CA PRO A 8 -11.20 -3.72 9.68
C PRO A 8 -10.70 -2.35 9.17
N MET A 9 -11.53 -1.64 8.42
CA MET A 9 -11.18 -0.32 7.89
C MET A 9 -12.45 0.54 7.71
N PHE A 10 -12.35 1.84 7.98
CA PHE A 10 -13.43 2.82 7.76
C PHE A 10 -14.79 2.43 8.40
N GLY A 11 -14.76 1.75 9.54
CA GLY A 11 -15.97 1.30 10.24
C GLY A 11 -16.69 0.11 9.61
N THR A 12 -16.04 -0.59 8.69
CA THR A 12 -16.45 -1.84 8.08
C THR A 12 -15.29 -2.85 8.09
N VAL A 13 -15.47 -4.01 7.45
CA VAL A 13 -14.43 -5.03 7.27
C VAL A 13 -14.38 -5.37 5.79
N SER A 14 -13.19 -5.67 5.24
CA SER A 14 -13.09 -6.18 3.86
C SER A 14 -13.97 -7.42 3.69
N SER A 15 -14.61 -7.56 2.52
CA SER A 15 -15.65 -8.59 2.30
C SER A 15 -15.11 -10.01 2.26
N ASP A 16 -13.81 -10.17 1.95
CA ASP A 16 -13.16 -11.47 1.96
C ASP A 16 -12.38 -11.72 3.24
N ASP A 17 -12.68 -12.83 3.88
CA ASP A 17 -11.88 -13.39 4.95
C ASP A 17 -10.72 -14.25 4.40
N HIS A 18 -9.92 -14.84 5.29
CA HIS A 18 -8.77 -15.66 4.91
C HIS A 18 -9.17 -16.91 4.10
N TYR A 19 -10.39 -17.45 4.28
CA TYR A 19 -10.84 -18.57 3.46
C TYR A 19 -11.33 -18.13 2.09
N THR A 20 -12.26 -17.17 2.03
CA THR A 20 -12.86 -16.73 0.77
C THR A 20 -11.85 -16.06 -0.15
N GLY A 21 -11.00 -15.17 0.37
CA GLY A 21 -9.98 -14.49 -0.40
C GLY A 21 -8.88 -15.43 -0.92
N THR A 22 -8.39 -16.35 -0.10
CA THR A 22 -7.40 -17.34 -0.56
C THR A 22 -7.99 -18.39 -1.50
N LYS A 23 -9.27 -18.72 -1.35
CA LYS A 23 -10.00 -19.54 -2.33
C LYS A 23 -10.11 -18.82 -3.67
N ALA A 24 -10.44 -17.53 -3.67
CA ALA A 24 -10.46 -16.72 -4.89
C ALA A 24 -9.07 -16.66 -5.55
N ALA A 25 -8.00 -16.50 -4.74
CA ALA A 25 -6.62 -16.55 -5.21
C ALA A 25 -6.29 -17.86 -5.91
N ALA A 26 -6.70 -19.02 -5.34
CA ALA A 26 -6.52 -20.35 -5.94
C ALA A 26 -7.22 -20.47 -7.30
N TYR A 27 -8.45 -19.94 -7.43
CA TYR A 27 -9.15 -19.90 -8.71
C TYR A 27 -8.47 -19.01 -9.74
N GLY A 28 -7.75 -17.97 -9.30
CA GLY A 28 -6.88 -17.11 -10.12
C GLY A 28 -5.48 -17.67 -10.38
N ALA A 29 -5.25 -18.96 -10.07
CA ALA A 29 -3.92 -19.61 -10.19
C ALA A 29 -2.83 -18.99 -9.30
N THR A 30 -3.19 -18.29 -8.24
CA THR A 30 -2.28 -17.77 -7.22
C THR A 30 -2.17 -18.81 -6.09
N THR A 31 -0.96 -19.31 -5.84
CA THR A 31 -0.70 -20.38 -4.87
C THR A 31 -0.14 -19.91 -3.54
N THR A 32 0.22 -18.63 -3.45
CA THR A 32 0.71 -18.00 -2.22
C THR A 32 0.27 -16.55 -2.19
N VAL A 33 -0.28 -16.09 -1.07
CA VAL A 33 -0.62 -14.68 -0.83
C VAL A 33 0.25 -14.13 0.30
N ILE A 34 0.46 -12.81 0.35
CA ILE A 34 1.11 -12.15 1.48
C ILE A 34 0.17 -11.04 1.97
N ASP A 35 -0.29 -11.19 3.20
CA ASP A 35 -1.24 -10.29 3.87
C ASP A 35 -0.53 -9.33 4.81
N PHE A 36 -1.22 -8.30 5.28
CA PHE A 36 -0.67 -7.25 6.14
C PHE A 36 -1.18 -7.36 7.57
N VAL A 37 -0.26 -7.47 8.51
CA VAL A 37 -0.55 -7.40 9.95
C VAL A 37 -0.73 -5.94 10.35
N SER A 38 -1.89 -5.58 10.90
CA SER A 38 -2.11 -4.27 11.51
C SER A 38 -1.35 -4.15 12.83
N GLN A 39 -0.81 -2.95 13.10
CA GLN A 39 -0.19 -2.64 14.38
C GLN A 39 -1.27 -2.18 15.38
N ASP A 40 -2.01 -3.14 15.91
CA ASP A 40 -3.10 -2.89 16.85
C ASP A 40 -2.61 -2.78 18.32
N SER A 41 -1.31 -3.06 18.55
CA SER A 41 -0.64 -2.93 19.85
C SER A 41 0.84 -2.64 19.69
N ASP A 42 1.52 -2.27 20.78
CA ASP A 42 2.97 -2.07 20.83
C ASP A 42 3.75 -3.40 20.85
N GLU A 43 3.10 -4.54 21.05
CA GLU A 43 3.70 -5.87 20.94
C GLU A 43 3.51 -6.44 19.53
N LEU A 44 4.49 -6.26 18.64
CA LEU A 44 4.39 -6.69 17.24
C LEU A 44 4.18 -8.20 17.11
N SER A 45 4.78 -9.00 17.99
CA SER A 45 4.60 -10.44 18.02
C SER A 45 3.16 -10.85 18.36
N ALA A 46 2.45 -10.09 19.21
CA ALA A 46 1.04 -10.32 19.49
C ALA A 46 0.18 -10.04 18.26
N CYS A 47 0.39 -8.92 17.56
CA CYS A 47 -0.32 -8.60 16.33
C CYS A 47 -0.18 -9.73 15.27
N ILE A 48 1.05 -10.27 15.12
CA ILE A 48 1.31 -11.40 14.20
C ILE A 48 0.58 -12.67 14.65
N ARG A 49 0.59 -12.99 15.94
CA ARG A 49 -0.12 -14.17 16.48
C ARG A 49 -1.63 -14.06 16.26
N ASP A 50 -2.21 -12.88 16.48
CA ASP A 50 -3.64 -12.65 16.33
C ASP A 50 -4.11 -12.83 14.88
N LEU A 51 -3.33 -12.32 13.90
CA LEU A 51 -3.64 -12.56 12.49
C LEU A 51 -3.48 -14.05 12.14
N ARG A 52 -2.43 -14.73 12.61
CA ARG A 52 -2.26 -16.16 12.39
C ARG A 52 -3.41 -17.00 12.96
N GLN A 53 -3.96 -16.63 14.13
CA GLN A 53 -5.14 -17.32 14.67
C GLN A 53 -6.35 -17.22 13.75
N LYS A 54 -6.48 -16.13 12.99
CA LYS A 54 -7.55 -15.97 11.98
C LYS A 54 -7.26 -16.76 10.70
N ALA A 55 -6.00 -16.84 10.28
CA ALA A 55 -5.58 -17.43 9.00
C ALA A 55 -5.32 -18.94 9.08
N ASP A 56 -4.64 -19.41 10.15
CA ASP A 56 -4.22 -20.80 10.29
C ASP A 56 -5.41 -21.77 10.19
N ARG A 57 -5.25 -22.81 9.35
CA ARG A 57 -6.26 -23.84 9.05
C ARG A 57 -7.52 -23.31 8.30
N ARG A 58 -7.52 -22.05 7.87
CA ARG A 58 -8.63 -21.47 7.11
C ARG A 58 -8.23 -21.09 5.69
N VAL A 59 -6.95 -20.88 5.43
CA VAL A 59 -6.45 -20.52 4.10
C VAL A 59 -6.51 -21.70 3.14
N ALA A 60 -6.83 -21.43 1.88
CA ALA A 60 -6.87 -22.40 0.78
C ALA A 60 -5.56 -22.50 0.00
N VAL A 61 -4.64 -21.55 0.18
CA VAL A 61 -3.29 -21.51 -0.42
C VAL A 61 -2.28 -21.12 0.66
N ASP A 62 -0.99 -21.20 0.37
CA ASP A 62 0.05 -20.72 1.28
C ASP A 62 -0.07 -19.22 1.53
N TYR A 63 0.35 -18.78 2.72
CA TYR A 63 0.36 -17.35 3.03
C TYR A 63 1.64 -16.92 3.76
N GLY A 64 2.03 -15.68 3.54
CA GLY A 64 3.05 -14.95 4.28
C GLY A 64 2.47 -13.66 4.85
N LEU A 65 3.30 -12.92 5.58
CA LEU A 65 2.88 -11.70 6.28
C LEU A 65 3.88 -10.57 6.06
N HIS A 66 3.35 -9.36 5.87
CA HIS A 66 4.03 -8.09 6.03
C HIS A 66 3.61 -7.45 7.35
N MET A 67 4.51 -6.73 8.05
CA MET A 67 4.15 -5.99 9.27
C MET A 67 3.95 -4.52 8.96
N ASN A 68 2.78 -3.96 9.25
CA ASN A 68 2.57 -2.51 9.21
C ASN A 68 3.17 -1.86 10.45
N ILE A 69 3.95 -0.78 10.29
CA ILE A 69 4.37 0.10 11.37
C ILE A 69 3.70 1.46 11.14
N THR A 70 2.82 1.85 12.04
CA THR A 70 1.95 3.02 11.93
C THR A 70 2.15 4.03 13.05
N HIS A 71 2.87 3.66 14.08
CA HIS A 71 3.40 4.55 15.10
C HIS A 71 4.76 4.03 15.58
N TRP A 72 5.58 4.94 16.10
CA TRP A 72 6.93 4.66 16.52
C TRP A 72 7.11 4.87 18.02
N THR A 73 7.75 3.91 18.67
CA THR A 73 8.43 4.04 19.96
C THR A 73 9.76 3.31 19.89
N ASP A 74 10.70 3.61 20.77
CA ASP A 74 11.98 2.88 20.83
C ASP A 74 11.77 1.39 21.09
N ALA A 75 10.76 1.04 21.92
CA ALA A 75 10.37 -0.34 22.19
C ALA A 75 9.85 -1.08 20.94
N ILE A 76 9.21 -0.39 20.00
CA ILE A 76 8.85 -0.97 18.69
C ILE A 76 10.11 -1.20 17.84
N GLY A 77 11.03 -0.23 17.85
CA GLY A 77 12.30 -0.35 17.13
C GLY A 77 13.11 -1.57 17.56
N GLU A 78 13.15 -1.88 18.87
CA GLU A 78 13.84 -3.04 19.43
C GLU A 78 13.23 -4.38 18.97
N GLN A 79 11.96 -4.42 18.57
CA GLN A 79 11.27 -5.63 18.12
C GLN A 79 11.46 -5.92 16.62
N ILE A 80 11.80 -4.91 15.80
CA ILE A 80 11.94 -5.06 14.35
C ILE A 80 12.90 -6.18 13.95
N PRO A 81 14.10 -6.34 14.54
CA PRO A 81 15.00 -7.43 14.18
C PRO A 81 14.39 -8.83 14.35
N GLY A 82 13.59 -9.01 15.38
CA GLY A 82 12.94 -10.30 15.69
C GLY A 82 11.80 -10.70 14.75
N LEU A 83 11.35 -9.81 13.86
CA LEU A 83 10.29 -10.12 12.89
C LEU A 83 10.67 -11.27 11.95
N ILE A 84 11.95 -11.40 11.60
CA ILE A 84 12.47 -12.49 10.73
C ILE A 84 12.23 -13.85 11.39
N ASP A 85 12.47 -13.99 12.67
CA ASP A 85 12.27 -15.25 13.41
C ASP A 85 10.76 -15.61 13.47
N LEU A 86 9.90 -14.61 13.32
CA LEU A 86 8.46 -14.80 13.20
C LEU A 86 7.99 -15.03 11.74
N GLY A 87 8.93 -15.16 10.79
CA GLY A 87 8.63 -15.40 9.37
C GLY A 87 8.11 -14.15 8.62
N VAL A 88 8.39 -12.95 9.15
CA VAL A 88 8.06 -11.68 8.51
C VAL A 88 9.35 -11.00 8.05
N SER A 89 9.52 -10.84 6.73
CA SER A 89 10.74 -10.29 6.12
C SER A 89 10.57 -8.88 5.55
N SER A 90 9.42 -8.25 5.78
CA SER A 90 9.08 -6.94 5.22
C SER A 90 8.16 -6.14 6.13
N ILE A 91 8.37 -4.83 6.10
CA ILE A 91 7.64 -3.85 6.91
C ILE A 91 7.00 -2.84 5.98
N LYS A 92 5.73 -2.50 6.20
CA LYS A 92 5.04 -1.44 5.46
C LYS A 92 4.88 -0.19 6.31
N VAL A 93 5.22 0.96 5.72
CA VAL A 93 5.06 2.30 6.29
C VAL A 93 4.30 3.19 5.32
N PHE A 94 3.76 4.30 5.82
CA PHE A 94 2.85 5.17 5.08
C PHE A 94 3.27 6.63 5.20
N THR A 95 3.18 7.37 4.10
CA THR A 95 3.36 8.83 4.06
C THR A 95 2.03 9.59 3.98
N ALA A 96 0.91 8.87 3.95
CA ALA A 96 -0.45 9.40 3.96
C ALA A 96 -1.29 8.75 5.07
N TYR A 97 -2.57 9.17 5.19
CA TYR A 97 -3.50 8.82 6.27
C TYR A 97 -3.05 9.39 7.62
N ASN A 98 -2.93 10.72 7.67
CA ASN A 98 -2.27 11.49 8.74
C ASN A 98 -2.72 11.14 10.17
N ASP A 99 -4.01 10.89 10.38
CA ASP A 99 -4.55 10.61 11.72
C ASP A 99 -4.56 9.12 12.10
N ARG A 100 -3.99 8.23 11.24
CA ARG A 100 -4.15 6.79 11.42
C ARG A 100 -2.89 5.97 11.17
N LEU A 101 -2.29 6.10 9.99
CA LEU A 101 -1.25 5.19 9.51
C LEU A 101 0.09 5.88 9.25
N ARG A 102 0.06 7.19 8.98
CA ARG A 102 1.24 7.95 8.59
C ARG A 102 2.28 7.99 9.68
N LEU A 103 3.52 7.66 9.32
CA LEU A 103 4.70 7.96 10.12
C LEU A 103 5.32 9.30 9.71
N GLN A 104 6.00 9.95 10.64
CA GLN A 104 6.87 11.08 10.34
C GLN A 104 8.13 10.61 9.61
N ASP A 105 8.74 11.47 8.80
CA ASP A 105 9.95 11.12 8.03
C ASP A 105 11.08 10.62 8.91
N SER A 106 11.23 11.17 10.13
CA SER A 106 12.22 10.70 11.12
C SER A 106 11.98 9.25 11.55
N ASP A 107 10.72 8.83 11.67
CA ASP A 107 10.37 7.49 12.10
C ASP A 107 10.46 6.51 10.94
N ILE A 108 10.07 6.94 9.73
CA ILE A 108 10.33 6.18 8.49
C ILE A 108 11.83 5.90 8.33
N PHE A 109 12.67 6.91 8.56
CA PHE A 109 14.13 6.74 8.52
C PHE A 109 14.63 5.70 9.53
N ARG A 110 14.12 5.74 10.79
CA ARG A 110 14.50 4.77 11.83
C ARG A 110 14.09 3.36 11.44
N VAL A 111 12.84 3.18 10.98
CA VAL A 111 12.34 1.89 10.49
C VAL A 111 13.19 1.38 9.34
N MET A 112 13.44 2.18 8.31
CA MET A 112 14.25 1.78 7.16
C MET A 112 15.66 1.36 7.55
N ARG A 113 16.31 2.13 8.43
CA ARG A 113 17.68 1.85 8.87
C ARG A 113 17.75 0.51 9.60
N ILE A 114 16.90 0.30 10.62
CA ILE A 114 16.88 -0.96 11.37
C ILE A 114 16.50 -2.13 10.46
N ALA A 115 15.49 -1.96 9.61
CA ALA A 115 15.09 -2.98 8.64
C ALA A 115 16.25 -3.37 7.70
N GLY A 116 16.94 -2.38 7.14
CA GLY A 116 18.08 -2.60 6.24
C GLY A 116 19.26 -3.31 6.91
N GLU A 117 19.60 -2.92 8.14
CA GLU A 117 20.65 -3.56 8.95
C GLU A 117 20.37 -5.05 9.26
N HIS A 118 19.07 -5.44 9.29
CA HIS A 118 18.65 -6.80 9.64
C HIS A 118 18.07 -7.60 8.45
N GLY A 119 18.20 -7.08 7.22
CA GLY A 119 17.78 -7.81 6.02
C GLY A 119 16.27 -7.83 5.78
N LEU A 120 15.51 -6.92 6.41
CA LEU A 120 14.10 -6.74 6.11
C LEU A 120 13.93 -5.68 5.00
N LEU A 121 12.88 -5.85 4.19
CA LEU A 121 12.51 -4.91 3.15
C LEU A 121 11.46 -3.91 3.64
N THR A 122 11.71 -2.61 3.46
CA THR A 122 10.68 -1.61 3.76
C THR A 122 9.83 -1.33 2.54
N MET A 123 8.52 -1.47 2.69
CA MET A 123 7.48 -1.15 1.71
C MET A 123 6.87 0.21 2.05
N LEU A 124 6.64 1.05 1.05
CA LEU A 124 6.14 2.41 1.24
C LEU A 124 4.85 2.65 0.46
N HIS A 125 3.77 3.02 1.18
CA HIS A 125 2.63 3.71 0.59
C HIS A 125 3.00 5.17 0.40
N ALA A 126 3.18 5.59 -0.85
CA ALA A 126 3.79 6.86 -1.21
C ALA A 126 2.76 7.85 -1.78
N GLU A 127 2.07 8.56 -0.90
CA GLU A 127 1.21 9.71 -1.23
C GLU A 127 1.50 10.86 -0.26
N ASN A 128 1.30 12.13 -0.68
CA ASN A 128 1.46 13.28 0.19
C ASN A 128 0.19 13.49 1.02
N GLY A 129 0.19 12.98 2.26
CA GLY A 129 -0.97 13.01 3.15
C GLY A 129 -1.44 14.42 3.50
N ASP A 130 -0.52 15.37 3.73
CA ASP A 130 -0.88 16.75 4.09
C ASP A 130 -1.61 17.46 2.95
N LEU A 131 -1.14 17.24 1.72
CA LEU A 131 -1.78 17.79 0.53
C LEU A 131 -3.16 17.17 0.30
N ILE A 132 -3.28 15.85 0.47
CA ILE A 132 -4.55 15.13 0.34
C ILE A 132 -5.57 15.66 1.34
N ASP A 133 -5.22 15.76 2.61
CA ASP A 133 -6.14 16.20 3.67
C ASP A 133 -6.64 17.62 3.44
N LEU A 134 -5.74 18.53 2.99
CA LEU A 134 -6.13 19.89 2.61
C LEU A 134 -7.13 19.88 1.45
N LEU A 135 -6.81 19.19 0.36
CA LEU A 135 -7.65 19.16 -0.84
C LEU A 135 -9.00 18.47 -0.60
N VAL A 136 -9.04 17.42 0.22
CA VAL A 136 -10.28 16.76 0.64
C VAL A 136 -11.15 17.74 1.43
N LYS A 137 -10.57 18.46 2.39
CA LYS A 137 -11.28 19.45 3.20
C LYS A 137 -11.83 20.58 2.32
N GLU A 138 -11.05 21.09 1.39
CA GLU A 138 -11.48 22.12 0.44
C GLU A 138 -12.63 21.61 -0.44
N ALA A 139 -12.52 20.42 -1.04
CA ALA A 139 -13.56 19.83 -1.88
C ALA A 139 -14.88 19.66 -1.11
N LEU A 140 -14.82 19.11 0.11
CA LEU A 140 -16.01 18.94 0.95
C LEU A 140 -16.64 20.26 1.35
N SER A 141 -15.84 21.32 1.58
CA SER A 141 -16.36 22.65 1.96
C SER A 141 -17.24 23.29 0.89
N VAL A 142 -17.10 22.89 -0.36
CA VAL A 142 -17.91 23.36 -1.51
C VAL A 142 -18.88 22.30 -2.03
N GLY A 143 -19.05 21.19 -1.28
CA GLY A 143 -20.06 20.17 -1.56
C GLY A 143 -19.67 19.11 -2.60
N HIS A 144 -18.39 18.97 -2.92
CA HIS A 144 -17.89 17.95 -3.83
C HIS A 144 -17.74 16.60 -3.13
N THR A 145 -18.69 15.70 -3.40
CA THR A 145 -18.78 14.37 -2.77
C THR A 145 -18.81 13.22 -3.79
N GLU A 146 -18.82 13.52 -5.09
CA GLU A 146 -18.86 12.51 -6.14
C GLU A 146 -17.53 11.72 -6.18
N PRO A 147 -17.57 10.43 -6.56
CA PRO A 147 -16.41 9.52 -6.59
C PRO A 147 -15.18 10.06 -7.33
N ILE A 148 -15.36 10.86 -8.37
CA ILE A 148 -14.25 11.49 -9.12
C ILE A 148 -13.37 12.38 -8.22
N TRP A 149 -13.93 12.94 -7.16
CA TRP A 149 -13.18 13.79 -6.24
C TRP A 149 -12.16 13.01 -5.41
N HIS A 150 -12.34 11.70 -5.28
CA HIS A 150 -11.31 10.84 -4.70
C HIS A 150 -10.00 10.92 -5.50
N ALA A 151 -10.06 10.94 -6.83
CA ALA A 151 -8.87 11.12 -7.66
C ALA A 151 -8.39 12.59 -7.68
N ARG A 152 -9.30 13.56 -7.76
CA ARG A 152 -8.98 15.00 -7.85
C ARG A 152 -8.30 15.54 -6.59
N THR A 153 -8.60 14.98 -5.42
CA THR A 153 -7.98 15.36 -4.14
C THR A 153 -6.68 14.62 -3.85
N ARG A 154 -6.26 13.70 -4.74
CA ARG A 154 -4.98 12.96 -4.67
C ARG A 154 -4.14 13.23 -5.91
N PRO A 155 -3.54 14.42 -6.03
CA PRO A 155 -2.84 14.82 -7.24
C PRO A 155 -1.63 13.92 -7.53
N ALA A 156 -1.38 13.65 -8.82
CA ALA A 156 -0.28 12.81 -9.28
C ALA A 156 1.09 13.28 -8.76
N TRP A 157 1.33 14.60 -8.71
CA TRP A 157 2.58 15.14 -8.15
C TRP A 157 2.76 14.88 -6.66
N GLY A 158 1.68 14.66 -5.91
CA GLY A 158 1.78 14.25 -4.51
C GLY A 158 2.34 12.84 -4.33
N ALA A 159 2.02 11.93 -5.26
CA ALA A 159 2.59 10.57 -5.29
C ALA A 159 4.07 10.63 -5.74
N VAL A 160 4.37 11.38 -6.80
CA VAL A 160 5.76 11.56 -7.30
C VAL A 160 6.67 12.12 -6.21
N GLU A 161 6.23 13.17 -5.50
CA GLU A 161 6.96 13.77 -4.37
C GLU A 161 7.22 12.72 -3.27
N ALA A 162 6.19 11.96 -2.89
CA ALA A 162 6.32 10.98 -1.82
C ALA A 162 7.28 9.82 -2.18
N VAL A 163 7.31 9.38 -3.45
CA VAL A 163 8.31 8.41 -3.94
C VAL A 163 9.71 9.00 -3.87
N MET A 164 9.93 10.25 -4.30
CA MET A 164 11.24 10.90 -4.21
C MET A 164 11.71 11.03 -2.77
N ARG A 165 10.83 11.46 -1.87
CA ARG A 165 11.09 11.59 -0.44
C ARG A 165 11.45 10.24 0.18
N GLY A 166 10.65 9.19 -0.10
CA GLY A 166 10.93 7.83 0.35
C GLY A 166 12.28 7.31 -0.14
N ALA A 167 12.61 7.56 -1.42
CA ALA A 167 13.89 7.17 -1.99
C ALA A 167 15.07 7.92 -1.35
N ALA A 168 14.92 9.20 -1.06
CA ALA A 168 15.96 9.98 -0.35
C ALA A 168 16.18 9.47 1.07
N ILE A 169 15.11 9.16 1.80
CA ILE A 169 15.18 8.58 3.15
C ILE A 169 15.86 7.19 3.11
N ALA A 170 15.50 6.36 2.14
CA ALA A 170 16.10 5.02 1.98
C ALA A 170 17.59 5.09 1.64
N ALA A 171 18.01 6.08 0.84
CA ALA A 171 19.42 6.33 0.53
C ALA A 171 20.24 6.65 1.79
N GLU A 172 19.73 7.57 2.61
CA GLU A 172 20.38 7.96 3.88
C GLU A 172 20.34 6.83 4.93
N ALA A 173 19.31 5.98 4.89
CA ALA A 173 19.19 4.80 5.74
C ALA A 173 20.05 3.63 5.25
N ASN A 174 20.64 3.70 4.05
CA ASN A 174 21.33 2.60 3.36
C ASN A 174 20.47 1.33 3.31
N ALA A 175 19.19 1.48 2.99
CA ALA A 175 18.18 0.41 3.02
C ALA A 175 17.54 0.20 1.65
N PRO A 176 17.16 -1.05 1.30
CA PRO A 176 16.33 -1.30 0.14
C PRO A 176 14.91 -0.75 0.36
N LEU A 177 14.29 -0.28 -0.73
CA LEU A 177 12.96 0.28 -0.71
C LEU A 177 12.04 -0.44 -1.70
N TYR A 178 10.79 -0.66 -1.31
CA TYR A 178 9.74 -1.19 -2.17
C TYR A 178 8.58 -0.20 -2.23
N ILE A 179 8.28 0.32 -3.42
CA ILE A 179 7.13 1.20 -3.64
C ILE A 179 5.94 0.34 -4.05
N VAL A 180 4.89 0.33 -3.23
CA VAL A 180 3.67 -0.45 -3.48
C VAL A 180 2.74 0.28 -4.45
N HIS A 181 1.89 -0.47 -5.16
CA HIS A 181 0.73 -0.01 -5.95
C HIS A 181 0.93 1.30 -6.74
N MET A 182 2.07 1.45 -7.43
CA MET A 182 2.39 2.61 -8.29
C MET A 182 1.33 2.78 -9.39
N ASN A 183 0.87 4.00 -9.56
CA ASN A 183 -0.24 4.31 -10.47
C ASN A 183 -0.02 5.57 -11.33
N VAL A 184 1.11 6.26 -11.18
CA VAL A 184 1.44 7.51 -11.88
C VAL A 184 2.69 7.33 -12.74
N ALA A 185 2.70 7.90 -13.94
CA ALA A 185 3.85 7.87 -14.84
C ALA A 185 5.14 8.41 -14.19
N GLY A 186 5.02 9.54 -13.47
CA GLY A 186 6.15 10.16 -12.80
C GLY A 186 6.76 9.34 -11.67
N GLU A 187 6.00 8.45 -11.01
CA GLU A 187 6.56 7.51 -10.01
C GLU A 187 7.52 6.53 -10.68
N VAL A 188 7.17 6.03 -11.87
CA VAL A 188 8.04 5.12 -12.63
C VAL A 188 9.34 5.83 -13.04
N ASP A 189 9.26 7.11 -13.44
CA ASP A 189 10.44 7.92 -13.78
C ASP A 189 11.33 8.14 -12.55
N MET A 190 10.73 8.33 -11.37
CA MET A 190 11.49 8.45 -10.11
C MET A 190 12.17 7.14 -9.70
N LEU A 191 11.54 6.00 -9.98
CA LEU A 191 12.15 4.69 -9.77
C LEU A 191 13.42 4.51 -10.63
N GLU A 192 13.35 4.87 -11.90
CA GLU A 192 14.50 4.85 -12.82
C GLU A 192 15.60 5.80 -12.34
N TYR A 193 15.22 7.01 -11.93
CA TYR A 193 16.16 7.98 -11.37
C TYR A 193 16.86 7.44 -10.11
N ALA A 194 16.12 6.93 -9.14
CA ALA A 194 16.68 6.38 -7.90
C ALA A 194 17.68 5.25 -8.18
N ARG A 195 17.34 4.33 -9.09
CA ARG A 195 18.27 3.26 -9.52
C ARG A 195 19.50 3.77 -10.23
N SER A 196 19.38 4.84 -11.03
CA SER A 196 20.53 5.48 -11.67
C SER A 196 21.53 6.09 -10.66
N LYS A 197 21.08 6.30 -9.43
CA LYS A 197 21.90 6.74 -8.27
C LYS A 197 22.42 5.57 -7.43
N GLY A 198 22.16 4.34 -7.84
CA GLY A 198 22.63 3.13 -7.14
C GLY A 198 21.73 2.64 -6.01
N LEU A 199 20.51 3.22 -5.85
CA LEU A 199 19.56 2.74 -4.84
C LEU A 199 18.94 1.41 -5.27
N VAL A 200 18.75 0.51 -4.30
CA VAL A 200 17.99 -0.72 -4.48
C VAL A 200 16.51 -0.41 -4.25
N VAL A 201 15.78 -0.15 -5.34
CA VAL A 201 14.35 0.17 -5.28
C VAL A 201 13.56 -0.79 -6.15
N VAL A 202 12.50 -1.38 -5.59
CA VAL A 202 11.55 -2.26 -6.27
C VAL A 202 10.24 -1.51 -6.45
N GLY A 203 9.59 -1.66 -7.61
CA GLY A 203 8.28 -1.09 -7.90
C GLY A 203 7.23 -2.17 -8.09
N GLU A 204 6.06 -1.94 -7.50
CA GLU A 204 4.85 -2.73 -7.66
C GLU A 204 3.76 -1.88 -8.31
N THR A 205 2.95 -2.51 -9.15
CA THR A 205 1.67 -1.93 -9.61
C THR A 205 0.56 -2.96 -9.50
N CYS A 206 -0.68 -2.55 -9.81
CA CYS A 206 -1.85 -3.39 -9.69
C CYS A 206 -2.65 -3.43 -11.00
N PRO A 207 -3.44 -4.51 -11.26
CA PRO A 207 -4.22 -4.66 -12.49
C PRO A 207 -5.15 -3.48 -12.77
N GLN A 208 -5.77 -2.88 -11.74
CA GLN A 208 -6.66 -1.73 -11.91
C GLN A 208 -5.97 -0.54 -12.57
N TYR A 209 -4.68 -0.31 -12.34
CA TYR A 209 -3.89 0.78 -12.95
C TYR A 209 -3.40 0.47 -14.37
N LEU A 210 -3.68 -0.72 -14.87
CA LEU A 210 -3.37 -1.13 -16.24
C LEU A 210 -4.57 -0.98 -17.17
N PHE A 211 -5.80 -1.07 -16.65
CA PHE A 211 -7.02 -1.20 -17.45
C PHE A 211 -8.05 -0.10 -17.20
N PHE A 212 -8.06 0.52 -16.02
CA PHE A 212 -9.05 1.53 -15.65
C PHE A 212 -8.41 2.91 -15.52
N THR A 213 -9.22 3.95 -15.70
CA THR A 213 -8.79 5.34 -15.64
C THR A 213 -9.72 6.17 -14.75
N GLU A 214 -9.34 7.42 -14.47
CA GLU A 214 -10.17 8.32 -13.67
C GLU A 214 -11.57 8.55 -14.27
N SER A 215 -11.77 8.35 -15.60
CA SER A 215 -13.09 8.41 -16.22
C SER A 215 -14.06 7.32 -15.74
N ASP A 216 -13.56 6.22 -15.19
CA ASP A 216 -14.40 5.19 -14.57
C ASP A 216 -15.06 5.70 -13.28
N LEU A 217 -14.49 6.72 -12.64
CA LEU A 217 -15.04 7.39 -11.46
C LEU A 217 -16.18 8.40 -11.79
N GLU A 218 -16.52 8.57 -13.06
CA GLU A 218 -17.66 9.40 -13.53
C GLU A 218 -18.86 8.54 -13.99
N LYS A 219 -18.77 7.20 -13.92
CA LYS A 219 -19.86 6.28 -14.27
C LYS A 219 -21.00 6.33 -13.24
N VAL A 220 -22.17 5.82 -13.61
CA VAL A 220 -23.34 5.74 -12.73
C VAL A 220 -23.06 4.94 -11.45
N ASP A 221 -22.23 3.91 -11.55
CA ASP A 221 -21.83 3.04 -10.43
C ASP A 221 -20.37 3.31 -10.00
N ALA A 222 -19.95 4.56 -10.12
CA ALA A 222 -18.56 5.00 -9.93
C ALA A 222 -17.94 4.59 -8.59
N ALA A 223 -18.72 4.46 -7.53
CA ALA A 223 -18.23 4.03 -6.22
C ALA A 223 -17.59 2.63 -6.23
N LYS A 224 -17.96 1.77 -7.19
CA LYS A 224 -17.33 0.45 -7.37
C LYS A 224 -15.87 0.51 -7.85
N TRP A 225 -15.46 1.66 -8.39
CA TRP A 225 -14.14 1.86 -9.01
C TRP A 225 -13.18 2.63 -8.10
N ILE A 226 -13.63 2.99 -6.89
CA ILE A 226 -12.78 3.67 -5.92
C ILE A 226 -11.72 2.69 -5.39
N CYS A 227 -10.46 3.11 -5.49
CA CYS A 227 -9.31 2.46 -4.86
C CYS A 227 -8.31 3.53 -4.40
N SER A 228 -7.44 3.19 -3.47
CA SER A 228 -6.38 4.09 -2.98
C SER A 228 -5.02 3.42 -3.10
N PRO A 229 -4.09 4.03 -3.85
CA PRO A 229 -4.21 5.28 -4.61
C PRO A 229 -5.25 5.24 -5.73
N PRO A 230 -5.76 6.40 -6.22
CA PRO A 230 -6.86 6.44 -7.16
C PRO A 230 -6.45 6.06 -8.59
N LEU A 231 -7.45 5.75 -9.42
CA LEU A 231 -7.29 5.60 -10.87
C LEU A 231 -6.79 6.92 -11.48
N ARG A 232 -5.97 6.80 -12.52
CA ARG A 232 -5.28 7.93 -13.17
C ARG A 232 -5.67 8.07 -14.64
N LYS A 233 -4.93 8.89 -15.37
CA LYS A 233 -5.15 9.13 -16.79
C LYS A 233 -4.61 8.00 -17.67
N PRO A 234 -5.08 7.88 -18.92
CA PRO A 234 -4.59 6.85 -19.85
C PRO A 234 -3.07 6.88 -20.08
N GLU A 235 -2.44 8.06 -20.07
CA GLU A 235 -0.99 8.19 -20.23
C GLU A 235 -0.21 7.55 -19.06
N ASP A 236 -0.77 7.57 -17.84
CA ASP A 236 -0.20 6.89 -16.68
C ASP A 236 -0.25 5.37 -16.88
N ASN A 237 -1.40 4.83 -17.29
CA ASN A 237 -1.55 3.41 -17.61
C ASN A 237 -0.51 2.97 -18.67
N HIS A 238 -0.34 3.75 -19.74
CA HIS A 238 0.64 3.45 -20.79
C HIS A 238 2.08 3.44 -20.26
N ARG A 239 2.42 4.36 -19.34
CA ARG A 239 3.76 4.39 -18.74
C ARG A 239 4.01 3.19 -17.83
N ILE A 240 2.99 2.79 -17.05
CA ILE A 240 3.04 1.62 -16.18
C ILE A 240 3.22 0.34 -16.99
N TRP A 241 2.45 0.15 -18.08
CA TRP A 241 2.64 -0.97 -19.01
C TRP A 241 4.07 -1.04 -19.56
N ARG A 242 4.65 0.10 -19.93
CA ARG A 242 6.06 0.14 -20.36
C ARG A 242 7.01 -0.20 -19.22
N GLY A 243 6.72 0.24 -18.00
CA GLY A 243 7.48 -0.08 -16.80
C GLY A 243 7.53 -1.59 -16.51
N LEU A 244 6.41 -2.29 -16.65
CA LEU A 244 6.35 -3.75 -16.56
C LEU A 244 7.14 -4.42 -17.69
N LYS A 245 6.95 -3.96 -18.92
CA LYS A 245 7.59 -4.55 -20.10
C LYS A 245 9.12 -4.44 -20.07
N ASN A 246 9.67 -3.33 -19.61
CA ASN A 246 11.12 -3.08 -19.56
C ASN A 246 11.76 -3.46 -18.21
N GLY A 247 10.99 -3.97 -17.25
CA GLY A 247 11.47 -4.38 -15.93
C GLY A 247 11.73 -3.24 -14.95
N THR A 248 11.30 -2.00 -15.25
CA THR A 248 11.34 -0.90 -14.27
C THR A 248 10.39 -1.20 -13.10
N ILE A 249 9.20 -1.73 -13.38
CA ILE A 249 8.27 -2.29 -12.39
C ILE A 249 8.46 -3.80 -12.41
N GLN A 250 8.78 -4.40 -11.26
CA GLN A 250 9.09 -5.83 -11.17
C GLN A 250 7.91 -6.67 -10.69
N VAL A 251 6.95 -6.05 -10.00
CA VAL A 251 5.87 -6.78 -9.34
C VAL A 251 4.51 -6.29 -9.82
N LEU A 252 3.65 -7.24 -10.15
CA LEU A 252 2.23 -7.05 -10.35
C LEU A 252 1.50 -7.74 -9.20
N ALA A 253 0.86 -6.97 -8.33
CA ALA A 253 0.07 -7.45 -7.20
C ALA A 253 -1.37 -6.96 -7.34
N THR A 254 -2.29 -7.46 -6.53
CA THR A 254 -3.71 -7.09 -6.66
C THR A 254 -4.13 -5.95 -5.76
N ASP A 255 -3.47 -5.80 -4.60
CA ASP A 255 -3.96 -4.95 -3.50
C ASP A 255 -5.43 -5.27 -3.18
N HIS A 256 -5.74 -6.58 -3.15
CA HIS A 256 -7.10 -7.09 -2.99
C HIS A 256 -7.65 -6.73 -1.62
N CYS A 257 -8.59 -5.77 -1.61
CA CYS A 257 -9.27 -5.28 -0.41
C CYS A 257 -10.71 -4.89 -0.77
N PRO A 258 -11.57 -5.84 -1.18
CA PRO A 258 -12.92 -5.53 -1.61
C PRO A 258 -13.84 -5.23 -0.43
N PHE A 259 -14.84 -4.37 -0.69
CA PHE A 259 -15.91 -4.06 0.26
C PHE A 259 -17.28 -4.36 -0.37
N TYR A 260 -18.28 -4.65 0.46
CA TYR A 260 -19.63 -4.85 -0.04
C TYR A 260 -20.19 -3.57 -0.64
N TYR A 261 -20.78 -3.71 -1.83
CA TYR A 261 -21.52 -2.64 -2.50
C TYR A 261 -23.03 -2.91 -2.35
N ASP A 262 -23.52 -2.82 -1.12
CA ASP A 262 -24.89 -3.15 -0.73
C ASP A 262 -25.71 -1.91 -0.30
N GLY A 263 -25.11 -0.71 -0.39
CA GLY A 263 -25.75 0.54 0.00
C GLY A 263 -25.86 0.76 1.52
N THR A 264 -25.35 -0.16 2.33
CA THR A 264 -25.45 -0.06 3.79
C THR A 264 -24.38 0.80 4.43
N LYS A 265 -23.27 1.06 3.70
CA LYS A 265 -22.20 1.96 4.16
C LYS A 265 -21.63 2.77 3.00
N PRO A 266 -21.38 4.06 3.18
CA PRO A 266 -20.65 4.83 2.21
C PRO A 266 -19.25 4.23 2.07
N ILE A 267 -18.87 3.89 0.85
CA ILE A 267 -17.47 3.62 0.53
C ILE A 267 -16.80 4.99 0.51
N ALA A 268 -16.10 5.29 1.59
CA ALA A 268 -15.27 6.45 1.92
C ALA A 268 -15.60 7.77 1.24
#